data_9845ce4138e234b503d680e09b81f2c5
#
_entry.id   9845ce4138e234b503d680e09b81f2c5
#
_cell.length_a   1.000
_cell.length_b   1.000
_cell.length_c   1.000
_cell.angle_alpha   90.00
_cell.angle_beta   90.00
_cell.angle_gamma   90.00
#
_symmetry.space_group_name_H-M   'P 1'
#
loop_
_entity.id
_entity.type
_entity.pdbx_description
1 polymer ?
#
loop_
_entity_poly.entity_id
_entity_poly.type
_entity_poly.pdbx_seq_one_letter_code
_entity_poly.pdbx_strand_id
1 'polypeptide(L)'
;MKKIIALVLVLVMALSLFAGCGKKAEKMTLKVWGPNEDQATAESFLPVACAKFNEAHPEWDIEFVFEVCAEGDAGTMVTKDPSVAGDVYMFANDQLGTLMQANAIARLGGAALDQVKADNSETMIASVTSGDGVYGVPFTGNTWFMYYDASVYTAEDIKSLDAMMAKAPVAFPVTNTWYMPAFFFANGGTMFGDGTDGTAGITFGGEAGAAATTYVANALAAGTMIDDANGAGMDALRNGKVSALFSGTWDAANVKDALGENYAAAQLPCITIDGAEKQMYSFSGSKAFAVNPNSQHMEAAVALAAWLGSAEMQELHFDLRNGEVIPCATSLLANEKFAANPAAVAQNDTIANTSKLQPSIPEMGNYWGNAESLGNALANGEVNADNAAELTETWNKGLNGGL
;
A
#
# COMPACT_ATOMS: atom_id res chain seq x y z
N MET A 1 -13.41 -53.50 -48.55
CA MET A 1 -12.11 -53.71 -47.84
C MET A 1 -11.16 -52.54 -48.02
N LYS A 2 -10.80 -52.04 -49.25
CA LYS A 2 -9.86 -50.91 -49.43
C LYS A 2 -10.30 -49.61 -48.76
N LYS A 3 -11.61 -49.27 -48.66
CA LYS A 3 -12.10 -48.06 -48.02
C LYS A 3 -12.11 -48.12 -46.49
N ILE A 4 -12.23 -49.31 -45.90
CA ILE A 4 -12.19 -49.54 -44.47
C ILE A 4 -10.73 -49.47 -43.98
N ILE A 5 -9.76 -49.95 -44.75
CA ILE A 5 -8.32 -49.87 -44.46
C ILE A 5 -7.83 -48.42 -44.46
N ALA A 6 -8.34 -47.60 -45.42
CA ALA A 6 -8.00 -46.17 -45.49
C ALA A 6 -8.58 -45.38 -44.27
N LEU A 7 -9.77 -45.74 -43.80
CA LEU A 7 -10.40 -45.10 -42.63
C LEU A 7 -9.67 -45.43 -41.31
N VAL A 8 -9.21 -46.69 -41.19
CA VAL A 8 -8.44 -47.11 -40.00
C VAL A 8 -7.05 -46.49 -39.99
N LEU A 9 -6.38 -46.34 -41.17
CA LEU A 9 -5.10 -45.66 -41.29
C LEU A 9 -5.17 -44.14 -40.98
N VAL A 10 -6.27 -43.46 -41.33
CA VAL A 10 -6.49 -42.05 -40.99
C VAL A 10 -6.80 -41.89 -39.48
N LEU A 11 -7.53 -42.84 -38.90
CA LEU A 11 -7.81 -42.83 -37.44
C LEU A 11 -6.56 -43.12 -36.60
N VAL A 12 -5.66 -43.98 -37.06
CA VAL A 12 -4.36 -44.27 -36.42
C VAL A 12 -3.41 -43.13 -36.59
N MET A 13 -3.40 -42.40 -37.72
CA MET A 13 -2.61 -41.17 -37.89
C MET A 13 -3.16 -40.00 -37.10
N ALA A 14 -4.49 -39.88 -36.91
CA ALA A 14 -5.08 -38.87 -36.05
C ALA A 14 -4.79 -39.12 -34.56
N LEU A 15 -4.74 -40.38 -34.11
CA LEU A 15 -4.35 -40.78 -32.77
C LEU A 15 -2.85 -40.63 -32.52
N SER A 16 -2.01 -40.73 -33.55
CA SER A 16 -0.55 -40.49 -33.41
C SER A 16 -0.17 -38.99 -33.43
N LEU A 17 -1.06 -38.09 -33.89
CA LEU A 17 -0.87 -36.64 -33.76
C LEU A 17 -1.26 -36.11 -32.38
N PHE A 18 -2.01 -36.90 -31.56
CA PHE A 18 -2.24 -36.58 -30.13
C PHE A 18 -1.25 -37.25 -29.19
N ALA A 19 -0.35 -38.11 -29.69
CA ALA A 19 0.85 -38.53 -28.98
C ALA A 19 1.95 -37.46 -29.20
N GLY A 20 1.62 -36.19 -29.02
CA GLY A 20 2.60 -35.14 -28.88
C GLY A 20 3.52 -35.51 -27.72
N CYS A 21 4.83 -35.50 -27.93
CA CYS A 21 5.84 -35.57 -26.90
C CYS A 21 5.44 -34.61 -25.78
N GLY A 22 4.68 -35.09 -24.79
CA GLY A 22 4.48 -34.38 -23.56
C GLY A 22 5.88 -34.26 -22.92
N LYS A 23 6.52 -33.10 -23.05
CA LYS A 23 7.64 -32.82 -22.19
C LYS A 23 7.14 -33.09 -20.78
N LYS A 24 7.86 -33.93 -20.04
CA LYS A 24 7.54 -34.17 -18.63
C LYS A 24 7.62 -32.80 -17.95
N ALA A 25 6.58 -32.48 -17.15
CA ALA A 25 6.57 -31.24 -16.39
C ALA A 25 7.89 -31.09 -15.62
N GLU A 26 8.45 -29.90 -15.65
CA GLU A 26 9.68 -29.61 -14.93
C GLU A 26 9.37 -29.51 -13.44
N LYS A 27 10.01 -30.38 -12.65
CA LYS A 27 9.85 -30.39 -11.20
C LYS A 27 10.72 -29.32 -10.57
N MET A 28 10.11 -28.47 -9.76
CA MET A 28 10.83 -27.41 -9.05
C MET A 28 10.15 -27.07 -7.73
N THR A 29 10.88 -26.37 -6.88
CA THR A 29 10.34 -25.78 -5.64
C THR A 29 10.44 -24.27 -5.77
N LEU A 30 9.35 -23.55 -5.48
CA LEU A 30 9.34 -22.08 -5.34
C LEU A 30 8.97 -21.70 -3.91
N LYS A 31 9.77 -20.83 -3.31
CA LYS A 31 9.48 -20.20 -2.03
C LYS A 31 8.67 -18.91 -2.26
N VAL A 32 7.54 -18.79 -1.58
CA VAL A 32 6.66 -17.63 -1.64
C VAL A 32 6.52 -17.04 -0.25
N TRP A 33 6.94 -15.78 -0.10
CA TRP A 33 6.88 -15.07 1.17
C TRP A 33 5.77 -14.01 1.15
N GLY A 34 4.95 -14.00 2.19
CA GLY A 34 3.86 -13.04 2.35
C GLY A 34 3.39 -12.94 3.80
N PRO A 35 2.41 -12.10 4.11
CA PRO A 35 1.89 -11.96 5.46
C PRO A 35 1.19 -13.25 5.93
N ASN A 36 1.14 -13.43 7.26
CA ASN A 36 0.61 -14.65 7.86
C ASN A 36 -0.83 -14.94 7.44
N GLU A 37 -1.67 -13.92 7.37
CA GLU A 37 -3.09 -14.03 7.03
C GLU A 37 -3.34 -14.52 5.59
N ASP A 38 -2.37 -14.37 4.69
CA ASP A 38 -2.48 -14.83 3.30
C ASP A 38 -1.98 -16.27 3.10
N GLN A 39 -1.48 -16.93 4.16
CA GLN A 39 -0.91 -18.27 4.07
C GLN A 39 -1.17 -19.18 5.28
N ALA A 40 -1.93 -18.71 6.28
CA ALA A 40 -2.12 -19.41 7.54
C ALA A 40 -2.83 -20.77 7.40
N THR A 41 -3.66 -20.94 6.37
CA THR A 41 -4.40 -22.18 6.07
C THR A 41 -4.33 -22.51 4.59
N ALA A 42 -4.74 -23.72 4.22
CA ALA A 42 -4.80 -24.15 2.82
C ALA A 42 -5.86 -23.35 1.99
N GLU A 43 -6.80 -22.71 2.66
CA GLU A 43 -7.84 -21.87 2.06
C GLU A 43 -7.44 -20.39 1.98
N SER A 44 -6.27 -20.01 2.52
CA SER A 44 -5.74 -18.66 2.42
C SER A 44 -5.30 -18.33 1.00
N PHE A 45 -5.13 -17.05 0.71
CA PHE A 45 -4.91 -16.55 -0.66
C PHE A 45 -3.69 -17.19 -1.35
N LEU A 46 -2.51 -17.19 -0.75
CA LEU A 46 -1.29 -17.69 -1.42
C LEU A 46 -1.38 -19.18 -1.78
N PRO A 47 -1.77 -20.11 -0.86
CA PRO A 47 -1.96 -21.51 -1.22
C PRO A 47 -2.99 -21.71 -2.35
N VAL A 48 -4.13 -21.03 -2.31
CA VAL A 48 -5.17 -21.15 -3.33
C VAL A 48 -4.71 -20.61 -4.68
N ALA A 49 -4.11 -19.42 -4.71
CA ALA A 49 -3.62 -18.78 -5.94
C ALA A 49 -2.47 -19.57 -6.58
N CYS A 50 -1.55 -20.12 -5.78
CA CYS A 50 -0.44 -20.95 -6.24
C CYS A 50 -0.92 -22.31 -6.77
N ALA A 51 -1.94 -22.93 -6.15
CA ALA A 51 -2.56 -24.15 -6.70
C ALA A 51 -3.18 -23.89 -8.07
N LYS A 52 -3.91 -22.79 -8.23
CA LYS A 52 -4.47 -22.37 -9.53
C LYS A 52 -3.37 -22.07 -10.57
N PHE A 53 -2.22 -21.54 -10.14
CA PHE A 53 -1.07 -21.33 -11.01
C PHE A 53 -0.55 -22.65 -11.58
N ASN A 54 -0.38 -23.69 -10.77
CA ASN A 54 0.01 -25.02 -11.25
C ASN A 54 -0.99 -25.61 -12.24
N GLU A 55 -2.30 -25.39 -12.05
CA GLU A 55 -3.32 -25.84 -13.00
C GLU A 55 -3.23 -25.10 -14.34
N ALA A 56 -2.90 -23.79 -14.30
CA ALA A 56 -2.77 -22.96 -15.50
C ALA A 56 -1.45 -23.19 -16.25
N HIS A 57 -0.42 -23.71 -15.59
CA HIS A 57 0.95 -23.91 -16.10
C HIS A 57 1.37 -25.38 -16.04
N PRO A 58 0.77 -26.27 -16.83
CA PRO A 58 1.06 -27.71 -16.78
C PRO A 58 2.46 -28.10 -17.27
N GLU A 59 3.24 -27.15 -17.82
CA GLU A 59 4.66 -27.29 -18.15
C GLU A 59 5.55 -27.40 -16.91
N TRP A 60 5.07 -26.93 -15.75
CA TRP A 60 5.76 -26.98 -14.45
C TRP A 60 4.99 -27.85 -13.46
N ASP A 61 5.74 -28.53 -12.59
CA ASP A 61 5.24 -29.30 -11.44
C ASP A 61 5.88 -28.68 -10.19
N ILE A 62 5.26 -27.61 -9.68
CA ILE A 62 5.85 -26.76 -8.64
C ILE A 62 5.36 -27.19 -7.26
N GLU A 63 6.31 -27.46 -6.37
CA GLU A 63 6.09 -27.53 -4.93
C GLU A 63 6.28 -26.13 -4.34
N PHE A 64 5.24 -25.57 -3.73
CA PHE A 64 5.30 -24.26 -3.10
C PHE A 64 5.65 -24.38 -1.61
N VAL A 65 6.59 -23.56 -1.17
CA VAL A 65 6.98 -23.41 0.24
C VAL A 65 6.67 -21.99 0.69
N PHE A 66 5.80 -21.85 1.70
CA PHE A 66 5.35 -20.56 2.19
C PHE A 66 6.08 -20.19 3.48
N GLU A 67 6.55 -18.95 3.58
CA GLU A 67 7.15 -18.38 4.79
C GLU A 67 6.57 -16.99 5.08
N VAL A 68 6.44 -16.68 6.38
CA VAL A 68 5.82 -15.42 6.82
C VAL A 68 6.80 -14.26 6.69
N CYS A 69 6.39 -13.26 5.92
CA CYS A 69 7.06 -11.97 5.79
C CYS A 69 5.99 -10.91 5.50
N ALA A 70 5.70 -10.04 6.45
CA ALA A 70 4.79 -8.92 6.19
C ALA A 70 5.41 -7.97 5.15
N GLU A 71 4.57 -7.30 4.36
CA GLU A 71 5.03 -6.47 3.22
C GLU A 71 5.95 -5.33 3.68
N GLY A 72 5.66 -4.73 4.85
CA GLY A 72 6.48 -3.68 5.45
C GLY A 72 7.83 -4.18 5.99
N ASP A 73 7.97 -5.49 6.23
CA ASP A 73 9.18 -6.10 6.76
C ASP A 73 10.12 -6.63 5.65
N ALA A 74 9.67 -6.65 4.39
CA ALA A 74 10.40 -7.24 3.28
C ALA A 74 11.82 -6.69 3.14
N GLY A 75 11.99 -5.38 3.27
CA GLY A 75 13.30 -4.73 3.24
C GLY A 75 14.26 -5.31 4.28
N THR A 76 13.79 -5.55 5.48
CA THR A 76 14.61 -6.09 6.58
C THR A 76 14.82 -7.60 6.44
N MET A 77 13.77 -8.35 6.10
CA MET A 77 13.84 -9.82 6.10
C MET A 77 14.57 -10.37 4.88
N VAL A 78 14.22 -9.89 3.68
CA VAL A 78 14.81 -10.36 2.42
C VAL A 78 16.29 -9.97 2.33
N THR A 79 16.66 -8.77 2.79
CA THR A 79 18.06 -8.29 2.68
C THR A 79 19.03 -8.90 3.67
N LYS A 80 18.53 -9.62 4.70
CA LYS A 80 19.43 -10.40 5.60
C LYS A 80 20.26 -11.42 4.85
N ASP A 81 19.65 -12.15 3.94
CA ASP A 81 20.31 -13.07 3.01
C ASP A 81 19.42 -13.27 1.77
N PRO A 82 19.60 -12.45 0.72
CA PRO A 82 18.81 -12.58 -0.50
C PRO A 82 18.94 -13.93 -1.21
N SER A 83 20.02 -14.68 -0.96
CA SER A 83 20.27 -15.96 -1.63
C SER A 83 19.37 -17.10 -1.13
N VAL A 84 18.77 -16.95 0.05
CA VAL A 84 17.88 -17.95 0.67
C VAL A 84 16.44 -17.44 0.87
N ALA A 85 16.20 -16.15 0.61
CA ALA A 85 14.89 -15.54 0.68
C ALA A 85 13.91 -16.11 -0.36
N GLY A 86 12.63 -15.75 -0.26
CA GLY A 86 11.59 -16.18 -1.19
C GLY A 86 11.95 -15.91 -2.65
N ASP A 87 11.61 -16.83 -3.55
CA ASP A 87 11.72 -16.64 -5.01
C ASP A 87 10.76 -15.53 -5.47
N VAL A 88 9.57 -15.52 -4.88
CA VAL A 88 8.57 -14.44 -5.00
C VAL A 88 8.19 -14.01 -3.60
N TYR A 89 8.09 -12.70 -3.38
CA TYR A 89 7.70 -12.17 -2.07
C TYR A 89 6.87 -10.89 -2.20
N MET A 90 6.03 -10.63 -1.17
CA MET A 90 5.23 -9.42 -1.08
C MET A 90 6.04 -8.30 -0.42
N PHE A 91 5.88 -7.07 -0.90
CA PHE A 91 6.53 -5.89 -0.29
C PHE A 91 5.66 -4.64 -0.41
N ALA A 92 5.80 -3.72 0.52
CA ALA A 92 5.26 -2.36 0.40
C ALA A 92 6.26 -1.47 -0.34
N ASN A 93 5.76 -0.54 -1.15
CA ASN A 93 6.59 0.28 -2.05
C ASN A 93 7.70 1.09 -1.34
N ASP A 94 7.53 1.44 -0.07
CA ASP A 94 8.55 2.10 0.75
C ASP A 94 9.81 1.25 0.96
N GLN A 95 9.71 -0.07 0.78
CA GLN A 95 10.84 -1.00 0.89
C GLN A 95 11.67 -1.10 -0.40
N LEU A 96 11.20 -0.52 -1.52
CA LEU A 96 11.81 -0.68 -2.85
C LEU A 96 13.28 -0.24 -2.86
N GLY A 97 13.58 0.94 -2.30
CA GLY A 97 14.94 1.46 -2.26
C GLY A 97 15.92 0.54 -1.51
N THR A 98 15.48 0.01 -0.36
CA THR A 98 16.27 -0.93 0.46
C THR A 98 16.52 -2.25 -0.28
N LEU A 99 15.49 -2.80 -0.92
CA LEU A 99 15.59 -4.04 -1.70
C LEU A 99 16.52 -3.89 -2.91
N MET A 100 16.47 -2.74 -3.58
CA MET A 100 17.35 -2.44 -4.71
C MET A 100 18.81 -2.32 -4.29
N GLN A 101 19.11 -1.61 -3.20
CA GLN A 101 20.48 -1.46 -2.68
C GLN A 101 21.10 -2.80 -2.34
N ALA A 102 20.32 -3.75 -1.85
CA ALA A 102 20.76 -5.10 -1.53
C ALA A 102 20.80 -6.06 -2.73
N ASN A 103 20.47 -5.60 -3.95
CA ASN A 103 20.25 -6.46 -5.12
C ASN A 103 19.29 -7.65 -4.82
N ALA A 104 18.24 -7.37 -4.06
CA ALA A 104 17.28 -8.36 -3.60
C ALA A 104 15.99 -8.42 -4.43
N ILE A 105 15.81 -7.48 -5.36
CA ILE A 105 14.62 -7.36 -6.20
C ILE A 105 15.00 -7.31 -7.69
N ALA A 106 14.32 -8.11 -8.51
CA ALA A 106 14.58 -8.17 -9.96
C ALA A 106 13.78 -7.11 -10.73
N ARG A 107 14.40 -6.54 -11.76
CA ARG A 107 13.70 -5.70 -12.74
C ARG A 107 12.79 -6.57 -13.60
N LEU A 108 11.54 -6.18 -13.76
CA LEU A 108 10.58 -6.85 -14.64
C LEU A 108 10.82 -6.50 -16.11
N GLY A 109 10.51 -7.45 -16.98
CA GLY A 109 10.57 -7.31 -18.43
C GLY A 109 9.54 -8.18 -19.15
N GLY A 110 9.48 -8.09 -20.48
CA GLY A 110 8.60 -8.91 -21.31
C GLY A 110 7.12 -8.85 -20.89
N ALA A 111 6.43 -9.98 -20.95
CA ALA A 111 5.01 -10.07 -20.70
C ALA A 111 4.58 -9.59 -19.30
N ALA A 112 5.40 -9.82 -18.26
CA ALA A 112 5.09 -9.34 -16.91
C ALA A 112 5.09 -7.80 -16.83
N LEU A 113 6.04 -7.13 -17.46
CA LEU A 113 6.07 -5.68 -17.55
C LEU A 113 4.89 -5.13 -18.37
N ASP A 114 4.56 -5.79 -19.47
CA ASP A 114 3.43 -5.39 -20.33
C ASP A 114 2.10 -5.51 -19.55
N GLN A 115 1.93 -6.57 -18.77
CA GLN A 115 0.78 -6.76 -17.90
C GLN A 115 0.69 -5.65 -16.83
N VAL A 116 1.80 -5.35 -16.12
CA VAL A 116 1.82 -4.29 -15.11
C VAL A 116 1.36 -2.96 -15.70
N LYS A 117 1.82 -2.63 -16.91
CA LYS A 117 1.43 -1.38 -17.60
C LYS A 117 -0.01 -1.38 -18.10
N ALA A 118 -0.56 -2.54 -18.44
CA ALA A 118 -1.93 -2.65 -18.92
C ALA A 118 -2.96 -2.62 -17.78
N ASP A 119 -2.63 -3.24 -16.65
CA ASP A 119 -3.58 -3.47 -15.56
C ASP A 119 -3.61 -2.34 -14.52
N ASN A 120 -2.59 -1.49 -14.46
CA ASN A 120 -2.41 -0.54 -13.37
C ASN A 120 -2.45 0.92 -13.82
N SER A 121 -2.84 1.82 -12.91
CA SER A 121 -2.75 3.27 -13.10
C SER A 121 -1.28 3.74 -13.10
N GLU A 122 -1.03 4.95 -13.64
CA GLU A 122 0.31 5.56 -13.63
C GLU A 122 0.88 5.66 -12.20
N THR A 123 0.07 5.99 -11.21
CA THR A 123 0.48 6.06 -9.79
C THR A 123 0.94 4.70 -9.27
N MET A 124 0.20 3.63 -9.58
CA MET A 124 0.56 2.27 -9.15
C MET A 124 1.85 1.80 -9.83
N ILE A 125 2.03 2.08 -11.12
CA ILE A 125 3.26 1.79 -11.85
C ILE A 125 4.43 2.59 -11.25
N ALA A 126 4.25 3.87 -10.99
CA ALA A 126 5.27 4.74 -10.40
C ALA A 126 5.71 4.24 -9.01
N SER A 127 4.80 3.68 -8.20
CA SER A 127 5.11 3.16 -6.86
C SER A 127 6.10 1.98 -6.85
N VAL A 128 6.23 1.27 -7.95
CA VAL A 128 7.15 0.13 -8.12
C VAL A 128 8.25 0.43 -9.15
N THR A 129 8.42 1.70 -9.52
CA THR A 129 9.41 2.17 -10.49
C THR A 129 10.58 2.85 -9.79
N SER A 130 11.78 2.58 -10.26
CA SER A 130 12.98 3.34 -9.90
C SER A 130 13.84 3.54 -11.15
N GLY A 131 14.21 4.78 -11.44
CA GLY A 131 14.84 5.14 -12.70
C GLY A 131 13.95 4.76 -13.89
N ASP A 132 14.48 3.96 -14.81
CA ASP A 132 13.76 3.45 -16.00
C ASP A 132 13.21 2.02 -15.81
N GLY A 133 13.35 1.44 -14.61
CA GLY A 133 12.99 0.06 -14.30
C GLY A 133 11.72 -0.05 -13.47
N VAL A 134 10.88 -1.06 -13.76
CA VAL A 134 9.75 -1.50 -12.95
C VAL A 134 10.16 -2.77 -12.22
N TYR A 135 9.90 -2.86 -10.91
CA TYR A 135 10.47 -3.90 -10.03
C TYR A 135 9.41 -4.73 -9.29
N GLY A 136 8.14 -4.40 -9.41
CA GLY A 136 7.07 -5.15 -8.74
C GLY A 136 5.79 -5.21 -9.56
N VAL A 137 4.93 -6.16 -9.20
CA VAL A 137 3.57 -6.30 -9.74
C VAL A 137 2.60 -5.82 -8.66
N PRO A 138 2.02 -4.60 -8.77
CA PRO A 138 1.07 -4.10 -7.79
C PRO A 138 -0.15 -5.01 -7.65
N PHE A 139 -0.66 -5.19 -6.43
CA PHE A 139 -1.87 -5.97 -6.20
C PHE A 139 -2.90 -5.28 -5.29
N THR A 140 -2.49 -4.30 -4.48
CA THR A 140 -3.38 -3.42 -3.71
C THR A 140 -2.75 -2.04 -3.56
N GLY A 141 -3.60 -1.02 -3.41
CA GLY A 141 -3.14 0.31 -3.02
C GLY A 141 -2.63 0.31 -1.58
N ASN A 142 -1.69 1.20 -1.28
CA ASN A 142 -1.17 1.41 0.06
C ASN A 142 -1.29 2.89 0.41
N THR A 143 -2.35 3.25 1.14
CA THR A 143 -2.59 4.60 1.66
C THR A 143 -3.50 4.53 2.87
N TRP A 144 -3.66 5.65 3.55
CA TRP A 144 -4.63 5.85 4.61
C TRP A 144 -5.61 6.95 4.21
N PHE A 145 -6.80 6.88 4.81
CA PHE A 145 -7.92 7.76 4.54
C PHE A 145 -8.72 7.99 5.83
N MET A 146 -9.90 8.60 5.73
CA MET A 146 -10.70 8.94 6.89
C MET A 146 -11.89 7.99 7.06
N TYR A 147 -12.06 7.45 8.26
CA TYR A 147 -13.28 6.80 8.73
C TYR A 147 -14.07 7.75 9.62
N TYR A 148 -15.40 7.71 9.53
CA TYR A 148 -16.25 8.59 10.33
C TYR A 148 -17.63 8.00 10.62
N ASP A 149 -18.26 8.51 11.68
CA ASP A 149 -19.64 8.23 12.05
C ASP A 149 -20.60 9.08 11.22
N ALA A 150 -21.35 8.45 10.30
CA ALA A 150 -22.31 9.13 9.41
C ALA A 150 -23.54 9.67 10.15
N SER A 151 -23.77 9.31 11.41
CA SER A 151 -24.80 9.93 12.23
C SER A 151 -24.38 11.29 12.82
N VAL A 152 -23.07 11.56 12.86
CA VAL A 152 -22.49 12.80 13.40
C VAL A 152 -22.16 13.79 12.28
N TYR A 153 -21.58 13.30 11.18
CA TYR A 153 -21.08 14.14 10.09
C TYR A 153 -21.90 14.01 8.83
N THR A 154 -22.24 15.13 8.24
CA THR A 154 -22.85 15.20 6.89
C THR A 154 -21.79 15.13 5.80
N ALA A 155 -22.22 14.95 4.54
CA ALA A 155 -21.34 14.97 3.38
C ALA A 155 -20.62 16.32 3.17
N GLU A 156 -21.11 17.40 3.75
CA GLU A 156 -20.42 18.72 3.70
C GLU A 156 -19.38 18.82 4.82
N ASP A 157 -19.69 18.35 6.02
CA ASP A 157 -18.77 18.41 7.15
C ASP A 157 -17.46 17.67 6.88
N ILE A 158 -17.54 16.48 6.24
CA ILE A 158 -16.36 15.65 5.96
C ILE A 158 -15.38 16.23 4.94
N LYS A 159 -15.72 17.35 4.31
CA LYS A 159 -14.80 18.07 3.41
C LYS A 159 -13.81 18.96 4.18
N SER A 160 -14.10 19.30 5.43
CA SER A 160 -13.28 20.18 6.26
C SER A 160 -13.03 19.55 7.63
N LEU A 161 -11.77 19.33 7.97
CA LEU A 161 -11.38 18.83 9.29
C LEU A 161 -11.81 19.81 10.39
N ASP A 162 -11.76 21.11 10.15
CA ASP A 162 -12.22 22.14 11.10
C ASP A 162 -13.73 22.04 11.36
N ALA A 163 -14.54 21.82 10.32
CA ALA A 163 -15.97 21.61 10.46
C ALA A 163 -16.28 20.32 11.24
N MET A 164 -15.51 19.27 11.03
CA MET A 164 -15.63 18.03 11.77
C MET A 164 -15.27 18.24 13.25
N MET A 165 -14.12 18.84 13.54
CA MET A 165 -13.66 19.13 14.91
C MET A 165 -14.58 20.08 15.67
N ALA A 166 -15.31 20.95 14.98
CA ALA A 166 -16.33 21.80 15.59
C ALA A 166 -17.57 21.03 16.07
N LYS A 167 -17.82 19.81 15.57
CA LYS A 167 -18.94 18.96 15.94
C LYS A 167 -18.57 17.90 16.97
N ALA A 168 -17.47 17.21 16.75
CA ALA A 168 -16.97 16.16 17.63
C ALA A 168 -15.45 16.01 17.47
N PRO A 169 -14.74 15.54 18.52
CA PRO A 169 -13.31 15.27 18.42
C PRO A 169 -12.99 14.17 17.39
N VAL A 170 -11.80 14.26 16.81
CA VAL A 170 -11.24 13.28 15.87
C VAL A 170 -9.96 12.65 16.45
N ALA A 171 -9.63 11.43 16.04
CA ALA A 171 -8.35 10.80 16.35
C ALA A 171 -7.44 10.83 15.11
N PHE A 172 -6.21 11.31 15.26
CA PHE A 172 -5.22 11.37 14.19
C PHE A 172 -3.88 10.86 14.69
N PRO A 173 -3.16 9.98 13.92
CA PRO A 173 -1.87 9.44 14.36
C PRO A 173 -0.73 10.48 14.25
N VAL A 174 -0.72 11.47 15.14
CA VAL A 174 0.24 12.60 15.14
C VAL A 174 1.67 12.10 15.37
N THR A 175 1.85 11.10 16.22
CA THR A 175 3.16 10.50 16.52
C THR A 175 3.65 9.56 15.43
N ASN A 176 2.80 9.17 14.48
CA ASN A 176 3.18 8.29 13.38
C ASN A 176 3.70 9.11 12.19
N THR A 177 4.96 8.90 11.85
CA THR A 177 5.67 9.63 10.80
C THR A 177 5.09 9.44 9.40
N TRP A 178 4.30 8.38 9.15
CA TRP A 178 3.64 8.15 7.87
C TRP A 178 2.39 9.01 7.67
N TYR A 179 1.76 9.47 8.77
CA TYR A 179 0.54 10.29 8.74
C TYR A 179 0.82 11.79 8.87
N MET A 180 1.74 12.15 9.72
CA MET A 180 2.01 13.53 10.12
C MET A 180 2.36 14.49 8.95
N PRO A 181 3.04 14.07 7.86
CA PRO A 181 3.32 14.93 6.72
C PRO A 181 2.11 15.56 6.06
N ALA A 182 0.90 14.98 6.23
CA ALA A 182 -0.31 15.47 5.60
C ALA A 182 -0.59 16.96 5.87
N PHE A 183 -0.28 17.45 7.06
CA PHE A 183 -0.44 18.87 7.43
C PHE A 183 0.58 19.77 6.73
N PHE A 184 1.81 19.28 6.57
CA PHE A 184 2.87 20.01 5.87
C PHE A 184 2.62 20.04 4.36
N PHE A 185 2.21 18.92 3.80
CA PHE A 185 1.80 18.84 2.39
C PHE A 185 0.64 19.79 2.09
N ALA A 186 -0.33 19.87 2.99
CA ALA A 186 -1.46 20.80 2.85
C ALA A 186 -0.99 22.24 2.71
N ASN A 187 0.03 22.63 3.45
CA ASN A 187 0.56 24.00 3.43
C ASN A 187 1.77 24.20 2.52
N GLY A 188 1.92 23.34 1.49
CA GLY A 188 2.88 23.51 0.41
C GLY A 188 4.25 22.88 0.65
N GLY A 189 4.44 22.16 1.76
CA GLY A 189 5.66 21.38 2.00
C GLY A 189 5.85 20.28 0.95
N THR A 190 7.10 19.96 0.65
CA THR A 190 7.49 18.91 -0.30
C THR A 190 8.53 18.00 0.31
N MET A 191 8.65 16.80 -0.25
CA MET A 191 9.73 15.86 0.05
C MET A 191 10.46 15.51 -1.24
N PHE A 192 11.75 15.89 -1.29
CA PHE A 192 12.63 15.57 -2.42
C PHE A 192 12.08 16.07 -3.77
N GLY A 193 11.55 17.31 -3.80
CA GLY A 193 10.92 17.90 -4.96
C GLY A 193 9.63 17.17 -5.35
N ASP A 194 9.66 16.45 -6.47
CA ASP A 194 8.59 15.56 -6.93
C ASP A 194 8.66 14.13 -6.34
N GLY A 195 9.56 13.91 -5.39
CA GLY A 195 9.81 12.62 -4.76
C GLY A 195 10.99 11.83 -5.35
N THR A 196 11.71 12.41 -6.33
CA THR A 196 12.79 11.72 -7.06
C THR A 196 14.16 12.40 -6.93
N ASP A 197 14.22 13.64 -6.44
CA ASP A 197 15.45 14.43 -6.30
C ASP A 197 15.90 14.53 -4.84
N GLY A 198 16.78 13.62 -4.39
CA GLY A 198 17.33 13.64 -3.05
C GLY A 198 18.02 14.96 -2.66
N THR A 199 18.51 15.75 -3.66
CA THR A 199 19.17 17.03 -3.42
C THR A 199 18.19 18.16 -3.10
N ALA A 200 16.92 18.02 -3.47
CA ALA A 200 15.87 19.00 -3.16
C ALA A 200 15.47 19.00 -1.68
N GLY A 201 15.80 17.93 -0.95
CA GLY A 201 15.51 17.81 0.46
C GLY A 201 14.04 17.84 0.83
N ILE A 202 13.76 18.08 2.13
CA ILE A 202 12.42 18.17 2.71
C ILE A 202 12.16 19.63 3.12
N THR A 203 11.04 20.20 2.66
CA THR A 203 10.69 21.61 2.85
C THR A 203 9.53 21.80 3.84
N PHE A 204 9.67 21.23 5.04
CA PHE A 204 8.65 21.32 6.11
C PHE A 204 8.93 22.43 7.14
N GLY A 205 9.96 23.27 6.91
CA GLY A 205 10.32 24.40 7.74
C GLY A 205 9.69 25.72 7.32
N GLY A 206 10.26 26.84 7.84
CA GLY A 206 9.83 28.19 7.55
C GLY A 206 8.43 28.53 8.07
N GLU A 207 7.86 29.65 7.60
CA GLU A 207 6.55 30.14 8.03
C GLU A 207 5.43 29.12 7.73
N ALA A 208 5.47 28.49 6.56
CA ALA A 208 4.46 27.50 6.15
C ALA A 208 4.47 26.26 7.05
N GLY A 209 5.66 25.74 7.37
CA GLY A 209 5.80 24.62 8.29
C GLY A 209 5.37 24.98 9.71
N ALA A 210 5.78 26.14 10.22
CA ALA A 210 5.38 26.65 11.53
C ALA A 210 3.85 26.80 11.66
N ALA A 211 3.16 27.25 10.62
CA ALA A 211 1.71 27.38 10.58
C ALA A 211 1.04 25.99 10.63
N ALA A 212 1.55 24.99 9.90
CA ALA A 212 1.06 23.61 9.97
C ALA A 212 1.26 23.00 11.37
N THR A 213 2.44 23.18 11.97
CA THR A 213 2.72 22.73 13.35
C THR A 213 1.79 23.39 14.36
N THR A 214 1.58 24.70 14.24
CA THR A 214 0.68 25.48 15.12
C THR A 214 -0.77 24.99 14.99
N TYR A 215 -1.23 24.64 13.78
CA TYR A 215 -2.56 24.09 13.56
C TYR A 215 -2.77 22.80 14.38
N VAL A 216 -1.84 21.85 14.27
CA VAL A 216 -1.91 20.58 15.01
C VAL A 216 -1.83 20.80 16.53
N ALA A 217 -0.88 21.65 16.99
CA ALA A 217 -0.73 21.97 18.40
C ALA A 217 -2.00 22.57 19.00
N ASN A 218 -2.65 23.49 18.29
CA ASN A 218 -3.91 24.11 18.72
C ASN A 218 -5.06 23.09 18.79
N ALA A 219 -5.19 22.20 17.81
CA ALA A 219 -6.23 21.16 17.78
C ALA A 219 -6.08 20.16 18.94
N LEU A 220 -4.83 19.75 19.23
CA LEU A 220 -4.52 18.88 20.38
C LEU A 220 -4.79 19.60 21.71
N ALA A 221 -4.33 20.82 21.88
CA ALA A 221 -4.52 21.62 23.10
C ALA A 221 -6.00 21.92 23.38
N ALA A 222 -6.81 22.10 22.32
CA ALA A 222 -8.26 22.27 22.44
C ALA A 222 -9.02 20.96 22.73
N GLY A 223 -8.37 19.80 22.59
CA GLY A 223 -9.00 18.49 22.72
C GLY A 223 -9.95 18.14 21.58
N THR A 224 -9.92 18.90 20.48
CA THR A 224 -10.70 18.60 19.25
C THR A 224 -10.02 17.57 18.36
N MET A 225 -8.75 17.33 18.59
CA MET A 225 -7.96 16.23 18.03
C MET A 225 -7.28 15.49 19.18
N ILE A 226 -7.20 14.16 19.10
CA ILE A 226 -6.37 13.33 19.99
C ILE A 226 -5.34 12.57 19.16
N ASP A 227 -4.18 12.30 19.77
CA ASP A 227 -3.18 11.42 19.11
C ASP A 227 -3.67 9.96 19.14
N ASP A 228 -3.66 9.31 17.99
CA ASP A 228 -3.96 7.88 17.83
C ASP A 228 -2.70 7.03 17.98
N ALA A 229 -2.03 7.13 19.11
CA ALA A 229 -0.91 6.27 19.43
C ALA A 229 -1.40 4.94 20.00
N ASN A 230 -0.80 3.82 19.55
CA ASN A 230 -1.04 2.47 20.09
C ASN A 230 -2.53 2.05 20.11
N GLY A 231 -3.32 2.49 19.12
CA GLY A 231 -4.76 2.16 19.01
C GLY A 231 -5.68 2.99 19.91
N ALA A 232 -5.18 4.09 20.49
CA ALA A 232 -5.99 4.97 21.34
C ALA A 232 -7.19 5.57 20.60
N GLY A 233 -7.05 5.85 19.30
CA GLY A 233 -8.13 6.35 18.46
C GLY A 233 -9.25 5.32 18.27
N MET A 234 -8.92 4.07 18.03
CA MET A 234 -9.90 2.98 17.92
C MET A 234 -10.66 2.77 19.21
N ASP A 235 -9.98 2.78 20.36
CA ASP A 235 -10.62 2.70 21.67
C ASP A 235 -11.51 3.93 21.95
N ALA A 236 -11.07 5.11 21.55
CA ALA A 236 -11.85 6.33 21.68
C ALA A 236 -13.10 6.31 20.78
N LEU A 237 -12.99 5.79 19.55
CA LEU A 237 -14.12 5.61 18.64
C LEU A 237 -15.17 4.65 19.20
N ARG A 238 -14.75 3.47 19.68
CA ARG A 238 -15.63 2.47 20.32
C ARG A 238 -16.37 3.02 21.54
N ASN A 239 -15.73 3.96 22.26
CA ASN A 239 -16.30 4.58 23.45
C ASN A 239 -17.04 5.90 23.16
N GLY A 240 -17.22 6.29 21.90
CA GLY A 240 -17.91 7.52 21.50
C GLY A 240 -17.20 8.81 21.93
N LYS A 241 -15.89 8.75 22.20
CA LYS A 241 -15.09 9.94 22.58
C LYS A 241 -14.60 10.71 21.35
N VAL A 242 -14.45 10.03 20.23
CA VAL A 242 -14.19 10.60 18.90
C VAL A 242 -15.22 10.06 17.93
N SER A 243 -15.47 10.80 16.84
CA SER A 243 -16.43 10.39 15.82
C SER A 243 -15.77 10.20 14.45
N ALA A 244 -14.46 10.38 14.36
CA ALA A 244 -13.65 10.06 13.17
C ALA A 244 -12.25 9.63 13.57
N LEU A 245 -11.63 8.78 12.72
CA LEU A 245 -10.21 8.43 12.82
C LEU A 245 -9.60 8.28 11.40
N PHE A 246 -8.28 8.36 11.33
CA PHE A 246 -7.52 8.23 10.09
C PHE A 246 -6.72 6.93 10.13
N SER A 247 -7.02 6.03 9.20
CA SER A 247 -6.36 4.73 9.06
C SER A 247 -6.55 4.17 7.65
N GLY A 248 -6.01 3.00 7.36
CA GLY A 248 -6.16 2.32 6.09
C GLY A 248 -7.17 1.17 6.14
N THR A 249 -7.17 0.37 5.08
CA THR A 249 -8.08 -0.79 4.94
C THR A 249 -7.90 -1.85 6.02
N TRP A 250 -6.72 -1.90 6.65
CA TRP A 250 -6.40 -2.82 7.75
C TRP A 250 -7.26 -2.63 9.01
N ASP A 251 -7.89 -1.46 9.17
CA ASP A 251 -8.80 -1.18 10.27
C ASP A 251 -10.29 -1.23 9.89
N ALA A 252 -10.62 -1.47 8.61
CA ALA A 252 -11.98 -1.42 8.11
C ALA A 252 -12.96 -2.29 8.91
N ALA A 253 -12.57 -3.53 9.23
CA ALA A 253 -13.39 -4.45 10.02
C ALA A 253 -13.62 -3.94 11.45
N ASN A 254 -12.56 -3.44 12.11
CA ASN A 254 -12.63 -2.91 13.47
C ASN A 254 -13.50 -1.64 13.55
N VAL A 255 -13.38 -0.74 12.56
CA VAL A 255 -14.19 0.48 12.51
C VAL A 255 -15.65 0.15 12.24
N LYS A 256 -15.90 -0.81 11.31
CA LYS A 256 -17.26 -1.27 11.02
C LYS A 256 -17.93 -1.91 12.26
N ASP A 257 -17.18 -2.68 13.04
CA ASP A 257 -17.65 -3.23 14.31
C ASP A 257 -17.98 -2.12 15.32
N ALA A 258 -17.14 -1.07 15.38
CA ALA A 258 -17.33 0.06 16.30
C ALA A 258 -18.53 0.94 15.92
N LEU A 259 -18.75 1.23 14.63
CA LEU A 259 -19.77 2.18 14.16
C LEU A 259 -21.07 1.53 13.67
N GLY A 260 -21.05 0.22 13.38
CA GLY A 260 -22.22 -0.51 12.89
C GLY A 260 -22.78 0.07 11.59
N GLU A 261 -24.06 0.43 11.59
CA GLU A 261 -24.76 1.01 10.45
C GLU A 261 -24.31 2.44 10.09
N ASN A 262 -23.64 3.13 11.03
CA ASN A 262 -23.10 4.47 10.81
C ASN A 262 -21.68 4.47 10.20
N TYR A 263 -21.13 3.27 9.93
CA TYR A 263 -19.82 3.13 9.31
C TYR A 263 -19.75 3.84 7.97
N ALA A 264 -18.81 4.77 7.83
CA ALA A 264 -18.53 5.47 6.58
C ALA A 264 -17.03 5.76 6.45
N ALA A 265 -16.57 5.96 5.21
CA ALA A 265 -15.20 6.32 4.92
C ALA A 265 -15.16 7.32 3.76
N ALA A 266 -14.13 8.16 3.73
CA ALA A 266 -13.93 9.17 2.68
C ALA A 266 -12.44 9.48 2.50
N GLN A 267 -12.10 10.10 1.36
CA GLN A 267 -10.80 10.72 1.14
C GLN A 267 -10.51 11.81 2.19
N LEU A 268 -9.29 12.34 2.20
CA LEU A 268 -8.86 13.32 3.21
C LEU A 268 -9.57 14.67 3.05
N PRO A 269 -9.92 15.33 4.18
CA PRO A 269 -10.52 16.66 4.20
C PRO A 269 -9.51 17.76 3.89
N CYS A 270 -10.00 19.00 3.71
CA CYS A 270 -9.20 20.20 3.81
C CYS A 270 -9.02 20.63 5.28
N ILE A 271 -7.98 21.43 5.54
CA ILE A 271 -7.75 22.17 6.78
C ILE A 271 -7.72 23.68 6.47
N THR A 272 -7.99 24.52 7.46
CA THR A 272 -7.91 25.97 7.30
C THR A 272 -6.66 26.52 7.96
N ILE A 273 -5.71 27.01 7.17
CA ILE A 273 -4.52 27.72 7.64
C ILE A 273 -4.51 29.13 7.07
N ASP A 274 -4.32 30.13 7.93
CA ASP A 274 -4.32 31.56 7.57
C ASP A 274 -5.58 32.01 6.80
N GLY A 275 -6.74 31.42 7.16
CA GLY A 275 -8.03 31.72 6.55
C GLY A 275 -8.23 31.14 5.14
N ALA A 276 -7.32 30.27 4.67
CA ALA A 276 -7.43 29.60 3.39
C ALA A 276 -7.60 28.08 3.58
N GLU A 277 -8.52 27.49 2.81
CA GLU A 277 -8.64 26.03 2.75
C GLU A 277 -7.42 25.41 2.06
N LYS A 278 -6.89 24.34 2.64
CA LYS A 278 -5.70 23.62 2.22
C LYS A 278 -6.00 22.13 2.21
N GLN A 279 -5.88 21.48 1.05
CA GLN A 279 -6.10 20.05 0.93
C GLN A 279 -5.02 19.26 1.68
N MET A 280 -5.41 18.35 2.58
CA MET A 280 -4.49 17.36 3.16
C MET A 280 -4.12 16.30 2.13
N TYR A 281 -2.89 15.79 2.21
CA TYR A 281 -2.44 14.70 1.35
C TYR A 281 -1.78 13.61 2.18
N SER A 282 -2.24 12.36 2.01
CA SER A 282 -1.55 11.18 2.55
C SER A 282 -0.34 10.81 1.69
N PHE A 283 0.52 9.96 2.22
CA PHE A 283 1.34 9.13 1.33
C PHE A 283 0.48 8.09 0.61
N SER A 284 0.87 7.78 -0.62
CA SER A 284 0.30 6.67 -1.37
C SER A 284 1.40 5.83 -2.01
N GLY A 285 1.03 4.63 -2.39
CA GLY A 285 1.86 3.69 -3.10
C GLY A 285 1.10 2.40 -3.32
N SER A 286 1.82 1.29 -3.43
CA SER A 286 1.24 -0.03 -3.55
C SER A 286 1.92 -1.03 -2.65
N LYS A 287 1.21 -2.11 -2.35
CA LYS A 287 1.82 -3.39 -2.01
C LYS A 287 1.91 -4.19 -3.30
N ALA A 288 3.02 -4.89 -3.49
CA ALA A 288 3.35 -5.52 -4.76
C ALA A 288 4.03 -6.88 -4.57
N PHE A 289 3.98 -7.73 -5.58
CA PHE A 289 4.79 -8.94 -5.66
C PHE A 289 6.11 -8.64 -6.33
N ALA A 290 7.20 -9.05 -5.71
CA ALA A 290 8.56 -8.96 -6.20
C ALA A 290 9.12 -10.33 -6.60
N VAL A 291 10.08 -10.33 -7.50
CA VAL A 291 10.88 -11.50 -7.85
C VAL A 291 12.29 -11.33 -7.31
N ASN A 292 12.79 -12.37 -6.64
CA ASN A 292 14.17 -12.40 -6.16
C ASN A 292 15.13 -12.70 -7.32
N PRO A 293 16.13 -11.84 -7.59
CA PRO A 293 17.10 -12.08 -8.66
C PRO A 293 17.97 -13.32 -8.44
N ASN A 294 18.00 -13.87 -7.22
CA ASN A 294 18.74 -15.10 -6.90
C ASN A 294 17.91 -16.38 -7.11
N SER A 295 16.65 -16.28 -7.56
CA SER A 295 15.83 -17.45 -7.88
C SER A 295 16.51 -18.35 -8.91
N GLN A 296 16.52 -19.65 -8.65
CA GLN A 296 17.04 -20.64 -9.60
C GLN A 296 16.01 -20.97 -10.69
N HIS A 297 14.77 -20.50 -10.55
CA HIS A 297 13.65 -20.75 -11.43
C HIS A 297 13.02 -19.41 -11.90
N MET A 298 13.86 -18.52 -12.42
CA MET A 298 13.51 -17.12 -12.74
C MET A 298 12.26 -17.02 -13.64
N GLU A 299 12.13 -17.87 -14.67
CA GLU A 299 10.99 -17.84 -15.57
C GLU A 299 9.67 -18.13 -14.85
N ALA A 300 9.65 -19.18 -14.05
CA ALA A 300 8.48 -19.54 -13.24
C ALA A 300 8.17 -18.50 -12.15
N ALA A 301 9.22 -17.94 -11.49
CA ALA A 301 9.06 -16.90 -10.48
C ALA A 301 8.46 -15.60 -11.06
N VAL A 302 8.92 -15.17 -12.25
CA VAL A 302 8.35 -13.99 -12.94
C VAL A 302 6.90 -14.25 -13.36
N ALA A 303 6.60 -15.43 -13.91
CA ALA A 303 5.24 -15.80 -14.29
C ALA A 303 4.32 -15.86 -13.06
N LEU A 304 4.80 -16.42 -11.94
CA LEU A 304 4.04 -16.48 -10.68
C LEU A 304 3.77 -15.09 -10.11
N ALA A 305 4.75 -14.19 -10.09
CA ALA A 305 4.55 -12.83 -9.61
C ALA A 305 3.51 -12.07 -10.45
N ALA A 306 3.58 -12.21 -11.78
CA ALA A 306 2.59 -11.65 -12.69
C ALA A 306 1.19 -12.24 -12.47
N TRP A 307 1.08 -13.56 -12.28
CA TRP A 307 -0.16 -14.25 -11.94
C TRP A 307 -0.77 -13.73 -10.64
N LEU A 308 0.00 -13.71 -9.55
CA LEU A 308 -0.46 -13.30 -8.23
C LEU A 308 -0.94 -11.84 -8.21
N GLY A 309 -0.34 -10.96 -9.00
CA GLY A 309 -0.76 -9.56 -9.13
C GLY A 309 -1.79 -9.32 -10.25
N SER A 310 -2.28 -10.35 -10.95
CA SER A 310 -3.32 -10.20 -11.99
C SER A 310 -4.66 -9.75 -11.41
N ALA A 311 -5.50 -9.12 -12.24
CA ALA A 311 -6.84 -8.69 -11.82
C ALA A 311 -7.68 -9.84 -11.25
N GLU A 312 -7.60 -11.05 -11.85
CA GLU A 312 -8.30 -12.22 -11.35
C GLU A 312 -7.86 -12.60 -9.93
N MET A 313 -6.55 -12.58 -9.67
CA MET A 313 -6.02 -12.92 -8.36
C MET A 313 -6.24 -11.81 -7.33
N GLN A 314 -6.27 -10.55 -7.74
CA GLN A 314 -6.64 -9.43 -6.87
C GLN A 314 -8.13 -9.55 -6.45
N GLU A 315 -9.03 -9.93 -7.34
CA GLU A 315 -10.43 -10.18 -7.00
C GLU A 315 -10.57 -11.38 -6.04
N LEU A 316 -9.85 -12.47 -6.30
CA LEU A 316 -9.80 -13.63 -5.40
C LEU A 316 -9.27 -13.24 -4.02
N HIS A 317 -8.23 -12.40 -3.94
CA HIS A 317 -7.67 -11.92 -2.69
C HIS A 317 -8.69 -11.13 -1.88
N PHE A 318 -9.37 -10.19 -2.53
CA PHE A 318 -10.47 -9.43 -1.90
C PHE A 318 -11.53 -10.36 -1.30
N ASP A 319 -11.94 -11.40 -2.02
CA ASP A 319 -12.96 -12.34 -1.56
C ASP A 319 -12.49 -13.15 -0.35
N LEU A 320 -11.29 -13.70 -0.43
CA LEU A 320 -10.72 -14.52 0.65
C LEU A 320 -10.38 -13.71 1.90
N ARG A 321 -10.13 -12.40 1.74
CA ARG A 321 -9.87 -11.45 2.83
C ARG A 321 -11.13 -10.67 3.25
N ASN A 322 -12.33 -11.12 2.88
CA ASN A 322 -13.61 -10.51 3.25
C ASN A 322 -13.70 -9.00 2.97
N GLY A 323 -13.04 -8.52 1.92
CA GLY A 323 -13.03 -7.12 1.53
C GLY A 323 -12.03 -6.22 2.25
N GLU A 324 -11.09 -6.79 3.00
CA GLU A 324 -10.04 -6.03 3.71
C GLU A 324 -8.87 -5.61 2.80
N VAL A 325 -8.63 -6.34 1.71
CA VAL A 325 -7.56 -6.03 0.75
C VAL A 325 -8.19 -5.53 -0.55
N ILE A 326 -8.01 -4.26 -0.83
CA ILE A 326 -8.67 -3.59 -1.95
C ILE A 326 -7.82 -3.69 -3.22
N PRO A 327 -8.37 -4.25 -4.32
CA PRO A 327 -7.68 -4.32 -5.60
C PRO A 327 -7.25 -2.96 -6.12
N CYS A 328 -6.13 -2.90 -6.85
CA CYS A 328 -5.68 -1.69 -7.55
C CYS A 328 -5.71 -1.83 -9.08
N ALA A 329 -6.03 -3.01 -9.62
CA ALA A 329 -6.18 -3.20 -11.05
C ALA A 329 -7.32 -2.34 -11.60
N THR A 330 -7.02 -1.54 -12.63
CA THR A 330 -7.95 -0.52 -13.18
C THR A 330 -9.25 -1.12 -13.70
N SER A 331 -9.21 -2.36 -14.23
CA SER A 331 -10.39 -3.10 -14.72
C SER A 331 -11.38 -3.46 -13.60
N LEU A 332 -10.93 -3.50 -12.35
CA LEU A 332 -11.75 -3.85 -11.19
C LEU A 332 -12.39 -2.64 -10.52
N LEU A 333 -11.81 -1.44 -10.65
CA LEU A 333 -12.25 -0.25 -9.91
C LEU A 333 -13.72 0.13 -10.18
N ALA A 334 -14.23 -0.16 -11.38
CA ALA A 334 -15.63 0.11 -11.76
C ALA A 334 -16.60 -1.03 -11.43
N ASN A 335 -16.13 -2.13 -10.85
CA ASN A 335 -17.00 -3.26 -10.50
C ASN A 335 -17.84 -2.90 -9.26
N GLU A 336 -19.16 -3.11 -9.32
CA GLU A 336 -20.11 -2.82 -8.25
C GLU A 336 -19.73 -3.48 -6.91
N LYS A 337 -19.06 -4.64 -6.95
CA LYS A 337 -18.57 -5.36 -5.77
C LYS A 337 -17.62 -4.51 -4.93
N PHE A 338 -16.73 -3.74 -5.58
CA PHE A 338 -15.78 -2.86 -4.89
C PHE A 338 -16.38 -1.49 -4.62
N ALA A 339 -17.19 -0.96 -5.56
CA ALA A 339 -17.88 0.32 -5.41
C ALA A 339 -18.88 0.36 -4.24
N ALA A 340 -19.39 -0.80 -3.81
CA ALA A 340 -20.26 -0.91 -2.63
C ALA A 340 -19.50 -0.92 -1.29
N ASN A 341 -18.16 -1.04 -1.29
CA ASN A 341 -17.33 -1.04 -0.09
C ASN A 341 -16.83 0.38 0.21
N PRO A 342 -17.28 1.04 1.31
CA PRO A 342 -16.87 2.41 1.62
C PRO A 342 -15.35 2.59 1.75
N ALA A 343 -14.63 1.60 2.33
CA ALA A 343 -13.17 1.66 2.43
C ALA A 343 -12.47 1.57 1.07
N ALA A 344 -13.03 0.78 0.13
CA ALA A 344 -12.51 0.69 -1.23
C ALA A 344 -12.65 2.02 -1.97
N VAL A 345 -13.83 2.64 -1.88
CA VAL A 345 -14.09 3.95 -2.47
C VAL A 345 -13.15 5.00 -1.87
N ALA A 346 -13.07 5.06 -0.54
CA ALA A 346 -12.22 6.03 0.16
C ALA A 346 -10.73 5.86 -0.18
N GLN A 347 -10.22 4.62 -0.24
CA GLN A 347 -8.83 4.35 -0.64
C GLN A 347 -8.56 4.82 -2.08
N ASN A 348 -9.43 4.47 -3.03
CA ASN A 348 -9.25 4.81 -4.44
C ASN A 348 -9.38 6.33 -4.67
N ASP A 349 -10.36 6.99 -4.03
CA ASP A 349 -10.52 8.44 -4.09
C ASP A 349 -9.33 9.17 -3.46
N THR A 350 -8.80 8.64 -2.34
CA THR A 350 -7.60 9.20 -1.71
C THR A 350 -6.39 9.09 -2.63
N ILE A 351 -6.13 7.93 -3.21
CA ILE A 351 -5.02 7.73 -4.16
C ILE A 351 -5.16 8.67 -5.36
N ALA A 352 -6.36 8.84 -5.88
CA ALA A 352 -6.61 9.66 -7.07
C ALA A 352 -6.54 11.17 -6.80
N ASN A 353 -7.03 11.64 -5.64
CA ASN A 353 -7.31 13.05 -5.42
C ASN A 353 -6.52 13.68 -4.27
N THR A 354 -6.23 12.93 -3.20
CA THR A 354 -5.71 13.48 -1.93
C THR A 354 -4.50 12.71 -1.41
N SER A 355 -3.64 12.25 -2.32
CA SER A 355 -2.38 11.61 -1.95
C SER A 355 -1.19 12.14 -2.75
N LYS A 356 0.00 11.87 -2.22
CA LYS A 356 1.27 12.04 -2.90
C LYS A 356 2.00 10.71 -2.87
N LEU A 357 2.60 10.33 -4.01
CA LEU A 357 3.42 9.12 -4.05
C LEU A 357 4.55 9.23 -3.03
N GLN A 358 4.67 8.24 -2.16
CA GLN A 358 5.76 8.17 -1.20
C GLN A 358 7.08 8.01 -1.94
N PRO A 359 8.09 8.85 -1.67
CA PRO A 359 9.40 8.71 -2.30
C PRO A 359 10.04 7.35 -1.98
N SER A 360 10.59 6.69 -3.00
CA SER A 360 11.30 5.40 -2.87
C SER A 360 12.82 5.53 -3.03
N ILE A 361 13.35 6.76 -2.86
CA ILE A 361 14.78 7.06 -2.93
C ILE A 361 15.48 6.79 -1.59
N PRO A 362 16.79 6.53 -1.59
CA PRO A 362 17.56 6.21 -0.36
C PRO A 362 17.47 7.28 0.72
N GLU A 363 17.40 8.55 0.34
CA GLU A 363 17.31 9.70 1.24
C GLU A 363 16.05 9.67 2.12
N MET A 364 14.99 9.00 1.68
CA MET A 364 13.78 8.78 2.47
C MET A 364 14.09 8.02 3.77
N GLY A 365 15.13 7.19 3.82
CA GLY A 365 15.57 6.49 5.02
C GLY A 365 15.94 7.44 6.17
N ASN A 366 16.40 8.66 5.87
CA ASN A 366 16.75 9.65 6.87
C ASN A 366 15.52 10.33 7.51
N TYR A 367 14.38 10.25 6.84
CA TYR A 367 13.12 10.86 7.30
C TYR A 367 12.57 10.14 8.54
N TRP A 368 12.45 8.82 8.50
CA TRP A 368 11.63 8.05 9.44
C TRP A 368 11.99 8.27 10.91
N GLY A 369 13.23 8.04 11.30
CA GLY A 369 13.66 8.22 12.68
C GLY A 369 13.68 9.67 13.15
N ASN A 370 14.02 10.61 12.25
CA ASN A 370 14.08 12.03 12.59
C ASN A 370 12.67 12.65 12.70
N ALA A 371 11.70 12.12 11.95
CA ALA A 371 10.36 12.68 11.91
C ALA A 371 9.56 12.48 13.20
N GLU A 372 9.87 11.46 14.00
CA GLU A 372 9.14 11.15 15.25
C GLU A 372 9.22 12.25 16.30
N SER A 373 10.32 13.00 16.33
CA SER A 373 10.59 13.96 17.40
C SER A 373 9.55 15.08 17.52
N LEU A 374 9.10 15.63 16.38
CA LEU A 374 8.05 16.67 16.38
C LEU A 374 6.68 16.09 16.73
N GLY A 375 6.32 14.92 16.21
CA GLY A 375 5.06 14.25 16.55
C GLY A 375 4.95 13.97 18.04
N ASN A 376 6.02 13.46 18.65
CA ASN A 376 6.09 13.21 20.09
C ASN A 376 5.97 14.52 20.90
N ALA A 377 6.66 15.59 20.51
CA ALA A 377 6.56 16.88 21.19
C ALA A 377 5.14 17.48 21.09
N LEU A 378 4.46 17.33 19.95
CA LEU A 378 3.06 17.73 19.76
C LEU A 378 2.13 16.95 20.69
N ALA A 379 2.23 15.62 20.69
CA ALA A 379 1.38 14.74 21.51
C ALA A 379 1.60 14.98 23.02
N ASN A 380 2.82 15.30 23.44
CA ASN A 380 3.15 15.64 24.82
C ASN A 380 2.73 17.06 25.24
N GLY A 381 2.22 17.89 24.31
CA GLY A 381 1.86 19.28 24.60
C GLY A 381 3.06 20.22 24.79
N GLU A 382 4.24 19.85 24.32
CA GLU A 382 5.47 20.66 24.41
C GLU A 382 5.50 21.76 23.34
N VAL A 383 4.68 21.63 22.29
CA VAL A 383 4.56 22.58 21.18
C VAL A 383 3.36 23.49 21.39
N ASN A 384 3.55 24.78 21.23
CA ASN A 384 2.51 25.81 21.30
C ASN A 384 2.82 26.94 20.29
N ALA A 385 1.95 27.95 20.20
CA ALA A 385 2.09 29.03 19.24
C ALA A 385 3.41 29.83 19.39
N ASP A 386 3.97 29.90 20.60
CA ASP A 386 5.17 30.71 20.88
C ASP A 386 6.45 30.01 20.41
N ASN A 387 6.49 28.66 20.44
CA ASN A 387 7.69 27.88 20.12
C ASN A 387 7.58 27.04 18.82
N ALA A 388 6.41 26.97 18.20
CA ALA A 388 6.17 26.16 17.02
C ALA A 388 7.16 26.47 15.88
N ALA A 389 7.45 27.74 15.64
CA ALA A 389 8.40 28.16 14.58
C ALA A 389 9.81 27.62 14.81
N GLU A 390 10.34 27.74 16.03
CA GLU A 390 11.68 27.27 16.40
C GLU A 390 11.78 25.74 16.35
N LEU A 391 10.78 25.05 16.92
CA LEU A 391 10.78 23.59 16.94
C LEU A 391 10.61 22.99 15.54
N THR A 392 9.75 23.58 14.70
CA THR A 392 9.56 23.16 13.31
C THR A 392 10.83 23.35 12.50
N GLU A 393 11.51 24.48 12.65
CA GLU A 393 12.76 24.76 11.93
C GLU A 393 13.89 23.82 12.36
N THR A 394 14.02 23.57 13.67
CA THR A 394 14.97 22.61 14.21
C THR A 394 14.72 21.20 13.70
N TRP A 395 13.46 20.79 13.71
CA TRP A 395 13.03 19.51 13.18
C TRP A 395 13.31 19.37 11.67
N ASN A 396 12.95 20.38 10.86
CA ASN A 396 13.19 20.37 9.42
C ASN A 396 14.68 20.28 9.07
N LYS A 397 15.55 20.94 9.83
CA LYS A 397 17.01 20.76 9.70
C LYS A 397 17.43 19.32 9.99
N GLY A 398 16.87 18.71 11.04
CA GLY A 398 17.12 17.31 11.37
C GLY A 398 16.72 16.36 10.23
N LEU A 399 15.56 16.59 9.58
CA LEU A 399 15.10 15.80 8.43
C LEU A 399 16.08 15.87 7.24
N ASN A 400 16.82 16.97 7.11
CA ASN A 400 17.78 17.21 6.03
C ASN A 400 19.23 16.93 6.46
N GLY A 401 19.46 16.15 7.51
CA GLY A 401 20.79 15.77 7.98
C GLY A 401 21.51 16.84 8.79
N GLY A 402 20.78 17.82 9.29
CA GLY A 402 21.33 18.90 10.13
C GLY A 402 22.02 20.02 9.35
N LEU A 403 21.81 20.11 8.05
CA LEU A 403 22.36 21.15 7.16
C LEU A 403 21.54 22.45 7.19
#